data_04f49dbc2eae7759cb4be2157920f3ae
#
_entry.id   04f49dbc2eae7759cb4be2157920f3ae
#
_cell.length_a   1.000
_cell.length_b   1.000
_cell.length_c   1.000
_cell.angle_alpha   90.00
_cell.angle_beta   90.00
_cell.angle_gamma   90.00
#
_symmetry.space_group_name_H-M   'P 1'
#
loop_
_entity.id
_entity.type
_entity.pdbx_description
1 polymer ?
#
loop_
_entity_poly.entity_id
_entity_poly.type
_entity_poly.pdbx_seq_one_letter_code
_entity_poly.pdbx_strand_id
1 'polypeptide(L)'
;MKVLLLFFVCFMTYSCHSRNHSDSSEVSSVDTLFEVGNSLKLYLSDGVRPTSGYVRYYEENGKSYLVQGNERQKTIRVYDFITGKPIDEVVLNAGEGEFYAHHPDTAFVIGRSKGKASVNAWIKREKVSLDIPIHVRKGHIEQYPRCWKDGAVHVNGKWYFSCFRMGEYPDEMKSGKERFPLLEVDLDTKNHRFVGAYPDVYVSNNMGTMNYWVPELCRGNNDMILVGFKASPEMLIYSPATGESRFESVKSVYADTIPLPLTEKGRDYFSESDSYYYFAQYSHYGPISYDPWKKIYYRFVGIGLNDWDLEPSPFLQEQKKWSVMVFDASFRKLGEQFLGDAYHVDFHFVSPDGLFLLNKGKGENVAEYTLFKYNKE
;
A
#
# COMPACT_ATOMS: atom_id res chain seq x y z
N MET A 1 -85.21 -10.76 0.84
CA MET A 1 -84.11 -10.95 1.84
C MET A 1 -82.89 -10.39 1.26
N LYS A 2 -82.58 -9.13 1.62
CA LYS A 2 -81.39 -8.41 1.12
C LYS A 2 -80.27 -8.47 2.20
N VAL A 3 -79.17 -9.10 1.86
CA VAL A 3 -78.03 -9.14 2.74
C VAL A 3 -77.13 -7.94 2.37
N LEU A 4 -76.94 -7.05 3.33
CA LEU A 4 -76.07 -5.83 3.25
C LEU A 4 -74.69 -6.23 3.65
N LEU A 5 -73.73 -6.18 2.71
CA LEU A 5 -72.30 -6.39 2.99
C LEU A 5 -71.63 -5.04 3.30
N LEU A 6 -71.27 -4.85 4.56
CA LEU A 6 -70.51 -3.67 5.01
C LEU A 6 -68.98 -3.92 4.75
N PHE A 7 -68.40 -3.12 3.86
CA PHE A 7 -66.93 -3.04 3.69
C PHE A 7 -66.38 -2.05 4.71
N PHE A 8 -65.60 -2.58 5.63
CA PHE A 8 -64.75 -1.77 6.52
C PHE A 8 -63.43 -1.48 5.78
N VAL A 9 -63.24 -0.23 5.36
CA VAL A 9 -61.97 0.25 4.82
C VAL A 9 -61.16 0.78 5.98
N CYS A 10 -60.17 0.02 6.44
CA CYS A 10 -59.13 0.51 7.36
C CYS A 10 -58.13 1.36 6.59
N PHE A 11 -58.23 2.69 6.74
CA PHE A 11 -57.15 3.60 6.38
C PHE A 11 -56.02 3.49 7.41
N MET A 12 -54.96 2.75 7.09
CA MET A 12 -53.68 2.89 7.80
C MET A 12 -52.96 4.12 7.27
N THR A 13 -53.01 5.20 8.02
CA THR A 13 -52.15 6.36 7.81
C THR A 13 -50.72 5.98 8.23
N TYR A 14 -49.90 5.68 7.21
CA TYR A 14 -48.43 5.62 7.41
C TYR A 14 -47.93 7.02 7.71
N SER A 15 -47.69 7.31 8.98
CA SER A 15 -46.96 8.49 9.42
C SER A 15 -45.49 8.30 9.09
N CYS A 16 -45.01 8.90 7.98
CA CYS A 16 -43.59 9.08 7.73
C CYS A 16 -43.04 9.98 8.81
N HIS A 17 -42.44 9.38 9.84
CA HIS A 17 -41.54 10.08 10.72
C HIS A 17 -40.20 10.26 9.98
N SER A 18 -40.03 11.42 9.34
CA SER A 18 -38.71 11.91 8.95
C SER A 18 -37.96 12.16 10.24
N ARG A 19 -37.11 11.22 10.62
CA ARG A 19 -36.07 11.49 11.63
C ARG A 19 -35.05 12.45 11.01
N ASN A 20 -35.24 13.74 11.25
CA ASN A 20 -34.20 14.71 11.20
C ASN A 20 -33.18 14.33 12.29
N HIS A 21 -32.18 13.56 11.95
CA HIS A 21 -30.96 13.48 12.74
C HIS A 21 -30.16 14.77 12.50
N SER A 22 -30.56 15.82 13.19
CA SER A 22 -29.67 16.91 13.56
C SER A 22 -28.94 16.48 14.84
N ASP A 23 -28.11 15.46 14.74
CA ASP A 23 -27.04 15.27 15.73
C ASP A 23 -25.90 16.23 15.37
N SER A 24 -26.08 17.48 15.77
CA SER A 24 -24.95 18.31 16.14
C SER A 24 -24.43 17.78 17.48
N SER A 25 -23.83 16.58 17.48
CA SER A 25 -22.88 16.21 18.52
C SER A 25 -21.75 17.23 18.41
N GLU A 26 -21.64 18.12 19.39
CA GLU A 26 -20.44 18.86 19.66
C GLU A 26 -19.29 17.88 19.57
N VAL A 27 -18.52 17.97 18.48
CA VAL A 27 -17.24 17.33 18.36
C VAL A 27 -16.39 18.00 19.41
N SER A 28 -16.35 17.39 20.61
CA SER A 28 -15.34 17.68 21.60
C SER A 28 -14.02 17.78 20.84
N SER A 29 -13.25 18.82 21.09
CA SER A 29 -11.93 19.07 20.49
C SER A 29 -11.17 17.75 20.40
N VAL A 30 -11.23 17.11 19.24
CA VAL A 30 -10.46 15.90 18.95
C VAL A 30 -9.04 16.41 18.98
N ASP A 31 -8.26 16.04 19.98
CA ASP A 31 -6.83 16.26 19.99
C ASP A 31 -6.31 15.80 18.65
N THR A 32 -5.94 16.74 17.79
CA THR A 32 -5.47 16.41 16.45
C THR A 32 -4.21 15.59 16.62
N LEU A 33 -4.22 14.38 16.07
CA LEU A 33 -3.10 13.44 16.14
C LEU A 33 -1.84 14.03 15.52
N PHE A 34 -2.02 14.93 14.54
CA PHE A 34 -0.96 15.61 13.83
C PHE A 34 -1.13 17.13 13.84
N GLU A 35 -0.01 17.83 13.96
CA GLU A 35 0.11 19.21 13.54
C GLU A 35 0.50 19.25 12.06
N VAL A 36 -0.22 20.06 11.27
CA VAL A 36 0.13 20.27 9.87
C VAL A 36 1.23 21.34 9.81
N GLY A 37 2.39 20.93 9.35
CA GLY A 37 3.56 21.79 9.20
C GLY A 37 3.70 22.42 7.81
N ASN A 38 4.88 22.96 7.53
CA ASN A 38 5.20 23.58 6.26
C ASN A 38 5.22 22.56 5.11
N SER A 39 4.92 23.02 3.89
CA SER A 39 5.06 22.19 2.71
C SER A 39 6.51 22.17 2.19
N LEU A 40 6.92 21.01 1.66
CA LEU A 40 8.14 20.84 0.88
C LEU A 40 7.79 20.77 -0.59
N LYS A 41 8.55 21.49 -1.43
CA LYS A 41 8.38 21.48 -2.89
C LYS A 41 9.59 20.84 -3.54
N LEU A 42 9.37 19.80 -4.36
CA LEU A 42 10.40 19.24 -5.23
C LEU A 42 10.20 19.78 -6.64
N TYR A 43 11.26 20.34 -7.19
CA TYR A 43 11.27 20.88 -8.55
C TYR A 43 11.62 19.75 -9.54
N LEU A 44 10.61 19.31 -10.27
CA LEU A 44 10.72 18.19 -11.20
C LEU A 44 11.27 18.67 -12.55
N SER A 45 12.00 17.79 -13.23
CA SER A 45 12.42 18.03 -14.61
C SER A 45 11.21 17.97 -15.57
N ASP A 46 11.35 18.57 -16.74
CA ASP A 46 10.29 18.58 -17.77
C ASP A 46 9.82 17.15 -18.11
N GLY A 47 8.51 16.99 -18.19
CA GLY A 47 7.86 15.73 -18.51
C GLY A 47 7.84 14.69 -17.36
N VAL A 48 8.29 15.06 -16.16
CA VAL A 48 8.20 14.24 -14.95
C VAL A 48 6.97 14.65 -14.15
N ARG A 49 6.07 13.73 -13.91
CA ARG A 49 4.88 13.98 -13.08
C ARG A 49 5.21 13.72 -11.60
N PRO A 50 4.56 14.41 -10.66
CA PRO A 50 4.70 14.17 -9.23
C PRO A 50 4.53 12.70 -8.82
N THR A 51 3.66 11.97 -9.52
CA THR A 51 3.34 10.55 -9.29
C THR A 51 4.17 9.59 -10.14
N SER A 52 5.23 10.04 -10.83
CA SER A 52 6.03 9.16 -11.69
C SER A 52 7.09 8.33 -10.94
N GLY A 53 7.23 8.53 -9.64
CA GLY A 53 8.15 7.76 -8.83
C GLY A 53 8.00 8.01 -7.34
N TYR A 54 8.49 7.07 -6.55
CA TYR A 54 8.44 7.11 -5.09
C TYR A 54 9.63 7.86 -4.55
N VAL A 55 9.42 8.63 -3.49
CA VAL A 55 10.45 9.44 -2.84
C VAL A 55 10.82 8.81 -1.50
N ARG A 56 12.12 8.82 -1.20
CA ARG A 56 12.67 8.36 0.08
C ARG A 56 13.60 9.41 0.66
N TYR A 57 13.52 9.56 1.96
CA TYR A 57 14.46 10.37 2.73
C TYR A 57 15.68 9.55 3.13
N TYR A 58 16.86 10.15 3.05
CA TYR A 58 18.08 9.59 3.61
C TYR A 58 19.05 10.69 4.07
N GLU A 59 19.94 10.31 4.96
CA GLU A 59 21.02 11.17 5.44
C GLU A 59 22.37 10.57 5.13
N GLU A 60 23.26 11.40 4.65
CA GLU A 60 24.65 11.02 4.40
C GLU A 60 25.58 12.18 4.72
N ASN A 61 26.66 11.93 5.50
CA ASN A 61 27.66 12.94 5.88
C ASN A 61 27.05 14.22 6.49
N GLY A 62 25.99 14.09 7.30
CA GLY A 62 25.30 15.19 7.94
C GLY A 62 24.45 16.06 7.02
N LYS A 63 24.19 15.60 5.81
CA LYS A 63 23.27 16.25 4.85
C LYS A 63 22.08 15.37 4.58
N SER A 64 20.92 16.02 4.37
CA SER A 64 19.64 15.37 4.13
C SER A 64 19.25 15.46 2.66
N TYR A 65 18.79 14.37 2.12
CA TYR A 65 18.48 14.20 0.71
C TYR A 65 17.17 13.45 0.51
N LEU A 66 16.62 13.59 -0.69
CA LEU A 66 15.52 12.74 -1.16
C LEU A 66 15.95 12.00 -2.42
N VAL A 67 15.65 10.73 -2.48
CA VAL A 67 15.82 9.88 -3.66
C VAL A 67 14.48 9.60 -4.29
N GLN A 68 14.35 9.89 -5.58
CA GLN A 68 13.18 9.55 -6.38
C GLN A 68 13.57 8.57 -7.48
N GLY A 69 12.87 7.43 -7.53
CA GLY A 69 12.97 6.49 -8.65
C GLY A 69 11.90 6.79 -9.69
N ASN A 70 12.28 6.99 -10.95
CA ASN A 70 11.33 7.10 -12.05
C ASN A 70 11.27 5.78 -12.81
N GLU A 71 10.14 5.06 -12.69
CA GLU A 71 9.97 3.76 -13.29
C GLU A 71 10.02 3.80 -14.82
N ARG A 72 9.40 4.79 -15.45
CA ARG A 72 9.33 4.91 -16.91
C ARG A 72 10.68 5.19 -17.56
N GLN A 73 11.46 6.05 -16.93
CA GLN A 73 12.78 6.48 -17.44
C GLN A 73 13.92 5.64 -16.89
N LYS A 74 13.66 4.79 -15.87
CA LYS A 74 14.68 4.05 -15.13
C LYS A 74 15.77 4.98 -14.60
N THR A 75 15.36 6.13 -14.06
CA THR A 75 16.27 7.14 -13.48
C THR A 75 16.15 7.18 -11.98
N ILE A 76 17.27 7.45 -11.34
CA ILE A 76 17.36 7.83 -9.93
C ILE A 76 17.66 9.31 -9.89
N ARG A 77 16.81 10.10 -9.24
CA ARG A 77 17.03 11.51 -8.98
C ARG A 77 17.28 11.74 -7.51
N VAL A 78 18.24 12.60 -7.23
CA VAL A 78 18.58 13.03 -5.88
C VAL A 78 18.26 14.51 -5.74
N TYR A 79 17.53 14.84 -4.69
CA TYR A 79 17.18 16.22 -4.36
C TYR A 79 17.78 16.60 -3.02
N ASP A 80 18.21 17.84 -2.89
CA ASP A 80 18.50 18.45 -1.59
C ASP A 80 17.19 18.60 -0.80
N PHE A 81 17.13 18.05 0.41
CA PHE A 81 15.90 18.00 1.20
C PHE A 81 15.41 19.39 1.60
N ILE A 82 16.32 20.33 1.85
CA ILE A 82 15.98 21.67 2.36
C ILE A 82 15.42 22.54 1.22
N THR A 83 16.05 22.49 0.06
CA THR A 83 15.71 23.38 -1.06
C THR A 83 14.75 22.75 -2.08
N GLY A 84 14.58 21.41 -2.04
CA GLY A 84 13.80 20.64 -3.02
C GLY A 84 14.38 20.66 -4.43
N LYS A 85 15.60 21.15 -4.62
CA LYS A 85 16.25 21.23 -5.94
C LYS A 85 16.96 19.91 -6.28
N PRO A 86 16.90 19.46 -7.54
CA PRO A 86 17.67 18.32 -7.98
C PRO A 86 19.17 18.64 -7.91
N ILE A 87 19.97 17.69 -7.41
CA ILE A 87 21.42 17.80 -7.27
C ILE A 87 22.20 16.71 -8.03
N ASP A 88 21.54 15.58 -8.31
CA ASP A 88 22.12 14.49 -9.11
C ASP A 88 21.03 13.72 -9.85
N GLU A 89 21.39 13.13 -10.98
CA GLU A 89 20.54 12.25 -11.76
C GLU A 89 21.35 11.11 -12.38
N VAL A 90 20.92 9.89 -12.15
CA VAL A 90 21.54 8.68 -12.72
C VAL A 90 20.54 7.96 -13.61
N VAL A 91 20.86 7.83 -14.88
CA VAL A 91 20.09 7.03 -15.84
C VAL A 91 20.67 5.63 -15.87
N LEU A 92 19.82 4.61 -15.60
CA LEU A 92 20.22 3.22 -15.63
C LEU A 92 19.89 2.62 -16.99
N ASN A 93 20.86 1.93 -17.58
CA ASN A 93 20.58 1.08 -18.74
C ASN A 93 19.91 -0.22 -18.26
N ALA A 94 18.65 -0.08 -17.86
CA ALA A 94 17.84 -1.15 -17.31
C ALA A 94 16.78 -1.56 -18.34
N GLY A 95 16.59 -2.86 -18.49
CA GLY A 95 15.52 -3.41 -19.33
C GLY A 95 14.11 -3.09 -18.80
N GLU A 96 13.11 -3.67 -19.45
CA GLU A 96 11.73 -3.61 -19.00
C GLU A 96 11.54 -4.30 -17.65
N GLY A 97 10.62 -3.79 -16.84
CA GLY A 97 10.28 -4.34 -15.53
C GLY A 97 9.92 -3.26 -14.50
N GLU A 98 9.49 -3.70 -13.34
CA GLU A 98 9.24 -2.82 -12.19
C GLU A 98 10.56 -2.24 -11.68
N PHE A 99 10.58 -0.95 -11.41
CA PHE A 99 11.77 -0.23 -11.01
C PHE A 99 11.61 0.35 -9.60
N TYR A 100 12.65 0.21 -8.80
CA TYR A 100 12.70 0.74 -7.46
C TYR A 100 14.09 1.32 -7.15
N ALA A 101 14.14 2.60 -6.80
CA ALA A 101 15.35 3.27 -6.32
C ALA A 101 15.38 3.25 -4.79
N HIS A 102 16.36 2.56 -4.22
CA HIS A 102 16.53 2.45 -2.78
C HIS A 102 17.44 3.55 -2.22
N HIS A 103 18.51 3.86 -2.95
CA HIS A 103 19.56 4.80 -2.60
C HIS A 103 20.11 5.41 -3.90
N PRO A 104 20.83 6.55 -3.90
CA PRO A 104 21.42 7.11 -5.12
C PRO A 104 22.28 6.15 -5.93
N ASP A 105 22.89 5.19 -5.25
CA ASP A 105 23.76 4.18 -5.87
C ASP A 105 23.15 2.78 -5.91
N THR A 106 21.90 2.62 -5.46
CA THR A 106 21.25 1.31 -5.34
C THR A 106 19.83 1.34 -5.90
N ALA A 107 19.60 0.54 -6.92
CA ALA A 107 18.28 0.36 -7.53
C ALA A 107 18.03 -1.09 -7.94
N PHE A 108 16.76 -1.43 -8.14
CA PHE A 108 16.29 -2.73 -8.57
C PHE A 108 15.39 -2.62 -9.78
N VAL A 109 15.51 -3.59 -10.68
CA VAL A 109 14.52 -3.85 -11.72
C VAL A 109 14.12 -5.31 -11.66
N ILE A 110 12.83 -5.55 -11.45
CA ILE A 110 12.28 -6.90 -11.51
C ILE A 110 11.63 -7.09 -12.86
N GLY A 111 12.29 -7.86 -13.70
CA GLY A 111 11.81 -8.24 -15.02
C GLY A 111 11.15 -9.61 -15.01
N ARG A 112 10.38 -9.89 -16.06
CA ARG A 112 9.73 -11.18 -16.29
C ARG A 112 10.16 -11.75 -17.64
N SER A 113 10.63 -12.98 -17.63
CA SER A 113 10.84 -13.78 -18.85
C SER A 113 10.16 -15.14 -18.69
N LYS A 114 10.14 -15.95 -19.76
CA LYS A 114 9.48 -17.26 -19.76
C LYS A 114 9.93 -18.13 -18.58
N GLY A 115 9.04 -18.33 -17.60
CA GLY A 115 9.27 -19.21 -16.43
C GLY A 115 10.25 -18.67 -15.38
N LYS A 116 10.63 -17.38 -15.46
CA LYS A 116 11.57 -16.76 -14.50
C LYS A 116 11.18 -15.33 -14.19
N ALA A 117 11.44 -14.91 -12.95
CA ALA A 117 11.61 -13.51 -12.60
C ALA A 117 13.12 -13.21 -12.57
N SER A 118 13.53 -12.10 -13.14
CA SER A 118 14.90 -11.60 -13.01
C SER A 118 14.93 -10.45 -12.05
N VAL A 119 15.67 -10.59 -10.95
CA VAL A 119 16.00 -9.49 -10.04
C VAL A 119 17.33 -8.91 -10.50
N ASN A 120 17.29 -7.72 -11.09
CA ASN A 120 18.48 -6.98 -11.47
C ASN A 120 18.71 -5.88 -10.45
N ALA A 121 19.85 -5.93 -9.76
CA ALA A 121 20.28 -4.92 -8.80
C ALA A 121 21.41 -4.10 -9.41
N TRP A 122 21.38 -2.78 -9.25
CA TRP A 122 22.49 -1.88 -9.46
C TRP A 122 22.96 -1.42 -8.09
N ILE A 123 24.14 -1.88 -7.68
CA ILE A 123 24.76 -1.52 -6.40
C ILE A 123 26.10 -0.83 -6.72
N LYS A 124 26.26 0.38 -6.23
CA LYS A 124 27.43 1.23 -6.57
C LYS A 124 27.67 1.34 -8.08
N ARG A 125 26.55 1.38 -8.85
CA ARG A 125 26.52 1.44 -10.32
C ARG A 125 26.95 0.13 -11.03
N GLU A 126 27.24 -0.92 -10.28
CA GLU A 126 27.52 -2.25 -10.84
C GLU A 126 26.25 -3.09 -10.90
N LYS A 127 26.04 -3.78 -12.01
CA LYS A 127 24.86 -4.62 -12.20
C LYS A 127 25.13 -6.04 -11.69
N VAL A 128 24.25 -6.47 -10.76
CA VAL A 128 24.15 -7.86 -10.31
C VAL A 128 22.80 -8.41 -10.76
N SER A 129 22.77 -9.60 -11.37
CA SER A 129 21.53 -10.22 -11.83
C SER A 129 21.34 -11.58 -11.17
N LEU A 130 20.10 -11.86 -10.77
CA LEU A 130 19.67 -13.13 -10.21
C LEU A 130 18.38 -13.57 -10.90
N ASP A 131 18.41 -14.76 -11.48
CA ASP A 131 17.22 -15.41 -12.03
C ASP A 131 16.54 -16.26 -10.95
N ILE A 132 15.25 -15.99 -10.72
CA ILE A 132 14.42 -16.71 -9.77
C ILE A 132 13.44 -17.57 -10.58
N PRO A 133 13.47 -18.88 -10.45
CA PRO A 133 12.49 -19.75 -11.10
C PRO A 133 11.07 -19.36 -10.64
N ILE A 134 10.17 -19.17 -11.58
CA ILE A 134 8.76 -18.94 -11.30
C ILE A 134 8.02 -20.22 -11.69
N HIS A 135 7.31 -20.81 -10.75
CA HIS A 135 6.41 -21.90 -11.08
C HIS A 135 5.21 -21.36 -11.84
N VAL A 136 5.11 -21.76 -13.12
CA VAL A 136 3.95 -21.46 -13.96
C VAL A 136 3.14 -22.74 -14.08
N ARG A 137 1.97 -22.77 -13.46
CA ARG A 137 1.05 -23.91 -13.56
C ARG A 137 -0.20 -23.49 -14.29
N LYS A 138 -0.56 -24.17 -15.38
CA LYS A 138 -1.74 -23.87 -16.21
C LYS A 138 -1.89 -22.39 -16.60
N GLY A 139 -0.78 -21.70 -16.89
CA GLY A 139 -0.78 -20.28 -17.26
C GLY A 139 -0.74 -19.30 -16.07
N HIS A 140 -0.78 -19.79 -14.83
CA HIS A 140 -0.72 -18.96 -13.62
C HIS A 140 0.68 -18.93 -13.03
N ILE A 141 1.08 -17.76 -12.51
CA ILE A 141 2.35 -17.56 -11.81
C ILE A 141 2.08 -17.65 -10.33
N GLU A 142 2.68 -18.64 -9.67
CA GLU A 142 2.36 -18.92 -8.27
C GLU A 142 3.00 -17.94 -7.30
N GLN A 143 4.17 -17.41 -7.61
CA GLN A 143 4.83 -16.40 -6.77
C GLN A 143 5.69 -15.49 -7.65
N TYR A 144 5.36 -14.22 -7.64
CA TYR A 144 6.07 -13.21 -8.40
C TYR A 144 6.59 -12.13 -7.47
N PRO A 145 7.92 -11.90 -7.40
CA PRO A 145 8.48 -10.82 -6.62
C PRO A 145 8.16 -9.46 -7.26
N ARG A 146 7.98 -8.46 -6.43
CA ARG A 146 7.76 -7.08 -6.84
C ARG A 146 8.72 -6.15 -6.12
N CYS A 147 9.08 -5.06 -6.79
CA CYS A 147 9.78 -3.95 -6.19
C CYS A 147 9.04 -2.61 -6.35
N TRP A 148 7.74 -2.66 -6.57
CA TRP A 148 6.91 -1.49 -6.72
C TRP A 148 6.66 -0.82 -5.37
N LYS A 149 6.69 0.50 -5.32
CA LYS A 149 6.53 1.31 -4.10
C LYS A 149 7.64 1.02 -3.07
N ASP A 150 7.27 0.56 -1.88
CA ASP A 150 8.20 0.19 -0.81
C ASP A 150 8.64 -1.28 -0.90
N GLY A 151 8.60 -1.83 -2.09
CA GLY A 151 8.71 -3.26 -2.35
C GLY A 151 10.08 -3.90 -2.09
N ALA A 152 11.09 -3.18 -1.64
CA ALA A 152 12.40 -3.75 -1.27
C ALA A 152 12.89 -3.22 0.07
N VAL A 153 13.22 -4.13 0.97
CA VAL A 153 13.77 -3.82 2.30
C VAL A 153 15.12 -4.50 2.46
N HIS A 154 16.14 -3.75 2.93
CA HIS A 154 17.46 -4.27 3.21
C HIS A 154 17.68 -4.46 4.70
N VAL A 155 17.98 -5.69 5.12
CA VAL A 155 18.24 -6.05 6.52
C VAL A 155 19.31 -7.14 6.57
N ASN A 156 20.30 -6.98 7.43
CA ASN A 156 21.36 -7.98 7.70
C ASN A 156 22.05 -8.51 6.43
N GLY A 157 22.37 -7.60 5.49
CA GLY A 157 23.03 -7.95 4.23
C GLY A 157 22.13 -8.62 3.17
N LYS A 158 20.85 -8.80 3.46
CA LYS A 158 19.90 -9.42 2.55
C LYS A 158 18.82 -8.45 2.11
N TRP A 159 18.27 -8.70 0.94
CA TRP A 159 17.17 -7.96 0.36
C TRP A 159 15.88 -8.77 0.45
N TYR A 160 14.80 -8.07 0.79
CA TYR A 160 13.46 -8.65 0.90
C TYR A 160 12.53 -7.93 -0.06
N PHE A 161 11.82 -8.70 -0.87
CA PHE A 161 10.85 -8.21 -1.84
C PHE A 161 9.48 -8.74 -1.51
N SER A 162 8.44 -7.95 -1.76
CA SER A 162 7.08 -8.46 -1.68
C SER A 162 6.83 -9.50 -2.77
N CYS A 163 6.04 -10.51 -2.44
CA CYS A 163 5.63 -11.52 -3.40
C CYS A 163 4.12 -11.63 -3.43
N PHE A 164 3.57 -11.77 -4.63
CA PHE A 164 2.15 -12.02 -4.80
C PHE A 164 1.94 -13.06 -5.90
N ARG A 165 0.74 -13.58 -5.95
CA ARG A 165 0.32 -14.51 -7.00
C ARG A 165 -0.31 -13.74 -8.16
N MET A 166 0.07 -14.09 -9.38
CA MET A 166 -0.62 -13.65 -10.59
C MET A 166 -1.44 -14.82 -11.16
N GLY A 167 -2.75 -14.68 -11.17
CA GLY A 167 -3.65 -15.66 -11.78
C GLY A 167 -4.99 -15.76 -11.06
N GLU A 168 -6.04 -16.02 -11.83
CA GLU A 168 -7.44 -15.91 -11.44
C GLU A 168 -8.09 -17.29 -11.39
N TYR A 169 -7.75 -18.22 -10.51
CA TYR A 169 -8.54 -19.43 -10.43
C TYR A 169 -8.96 -19.79 -9.01
N PRO A 170 -10.31 -19.92 -8.78
CA PRO A 170 -10.88 -20.26 -7.49
C PRO A 170 -10.49 -21.65 -7.00
N ASP A 171 -10.39 -22.64 -7.89
CA ASP A 171 -10.25 -24.05 -7.51
C ASP A 171 -8.85 -24.42 -6.97
N GLU A 172 -7.81 -23.66 -7.30
CA GLU A 172 -6.45 -23.92 -6.84
C GLU A 172 -6.08 -23.06 -5.61
N MET A 173 -6.95 -22.13 -5.20
CA MET A 173 -6.76 -21.31 -4.00
C MET A 173 -6.87 -22.12 -2.70
N LYS A 174 -7.49 -23.29 -2.74
CA LYS A 174 -7.72 -24.15 -1.56
C LYS A 174 -6.45 -24.77 -0.98
N SER A 175 -5.33 -24.73 -1.67
CA SER A 175 -4.05 -25.27 -1.18
C SER A 175 -3.15 -24.18 -0.58
N GLY A 176 -3.66 -23.33 0.28
CA GLY A 176 -2.98 -22.16 0.87
C GLY A 176 -1.64 -22.40 1.57
N LYS A 177 -1.12 -23.62 1.54
CA LYS A 177 0.08 -24.02 2.28
C LYS A 177 1.42 -23.58 1.66
N GLU A 178 1.43 -23.02 0.45
CA GLU A 178 2.66 -22.69 -0.29
C GLU A 178 2.70 -21.23 -0.78
N ARG A 179 2.07 -20.32 -0.06
CA ARG A 179 2.07 -18.89 -0.41
C ARG A 179 2.90 -18.11 0.57
N PHE A 180 3.90 -17.45 0.04
CA PHE A 180 4.80 -16.65 0.83
C PHE A 180 4.71 -15.19 0.39
N PRO A 181 4.50 -14.24 1.31
CA PRO A 181 4.41 -12.84 0.96
C PRO A 181 5.79 -12.19 0.72
N LEU A 182 6.88 -12.87 1.03
CA LEU A 182 8.24 -12.37 0.95
C LEU A 182 9.16 -13.29 0.16
N LEU A 183 10.05 -12.67 -0.62
CA LEU A 183 11.24 -13.26 -1.19
C LEU A 183 12.47 -12.68 -0.48
N GLU A 184 13.25 -13.50 0.19
CA GLU A 184 14.58 -13.16 0.70
C GLU A 184 15.63 -13.44 -0.37
N VAL A 185 16.52 -12.47 -0.63
CA VAL A 185 17.60 -12.57 -1.62
C VAL A 185 18.92 -12.16 -0.97
N ASP A 186 19.90 -13.01 -1.10
CA ASP A 186 21.30 -12.71 -0.83
C ASP A 186 22.00 -12.52 -2.19
N LEU A 187 22.39 -11.28 -2.49
CA LEU A 187 22.99 -10.95 -3.80
C LEU A 187 24.44 -11.40 -3.91
N ASP A 188 25.16 -11.54 -2.80
CA ASP A 188 26.56 -11.95 -2.78
C ASP A 188 26.68 -13.45 -3.09
N THR A 189 25.87 -14.25 -2.43
CA THR A 189 25.84 -15.70 -2.64
C THR A 189 24.90 -16.15 -3.75
N LYS A 190 24.06 -15.23 -4.26
CA LYS A 190 22.97 -15.49 -5.22
C LYS A 190 21.93 -16.50 -4.73
N ASN A 191 21.82 -16.68 -3.42
CA ASN A 191 20.82 -17.52 -2.81
C ASN A 191 19.50 -16.76 -2.63
N HIS A 192 18.39 -17.48 -2.71
CA HIS A 192 17.07 -16.94 -2.44
C HIS A 192 16.17 -17.98 -1.78
N ARG A 193 15.17 -17.51 -1.05
CA ARG A 193 14.09 -18.35 -0.50
C ARG A 193 12.83 -17.52 -0.29
N PHE A 194 11.69 -18.20 -0.35
CA PHE A 194 10.40 -17.61 0.00
C PHE A 194 10.14 -17.81 1.49
N VAL A 195 9.63 -16.77 2.17
CA VAL A 195 9.43 -16.76 3.62
C VAL A 195 8.14 -16.07 4.04
N GLY A 196 7.70 -16.34 5.28
CA GLY A 196 6.48 -15.78 5.84
C GLY A 196 5.22 -16.57 5.46
N ALA A 197 4.06 -16.04 5.81
CA ALA A 197 2.76 -16.61 5.49
C ALA A 197 1.73 -15.49 5.28
N TYR A 198 0.68 -15.79 4.53
CA TYR A 198 -0.51 -14.93 4.45
C TYR A 198 -1.44 -15.19 5.64
N PRO A 199 -2.23 -14.19 6.10
CA PRO A 199 -3.29 -14.39 7.09
C PRO A 199 -4.34 -15.40 6.61
N ASP A 200 -5.01 -16.06 7.56
CA ASP A 200 -6.01 -17.09 7.28
C ASP A 200 -7.11 -16.63 6.31
N VAL A 201 -7.50 -15.36 6.37
CA VAL A 201 -8.49 -14.80 5.46
C VAL A 201 -8.08 -14.92 3.98
N TYR A 202 -6.78 -14.90 3.69
CA TYR A 202 -6.24 -15.08 2.34
C TYR A 202 -6.10 -16.55 1.94
N VAL A 203 -6.00 -17.44 2.91
CA VAL A 203 -5.80 -18.87 2.67
C VAL A 203 -7.09 -19.54 2.24
N SER A 204 -8.21 -19.13 2.84
CA SER A 204 -9.51 -19.78 2.67
C SER A 204 -10.45 -19.06 1.69
N ASN A 205 -10.07 -17.88 1.18
CA ASN A 205 -10.99 -17.02 0.46
C ASN A 205 -10.43 -16.48 -0.85
N ASN A 206 -11.31 -16.22 -1.81
CA ASN A 206 -11.00 -15.48 -3.02
C ASN A 206 -11.21 -13.98 -2.77
N MET A 207 -10.16 -13.17 -2.93
CA MET A 207 -10.23 -11.73 -2.70
C MET A 207 -10.76 -10.92 -3.90
N GLY A 208 -11.22 -11.58 -4.95
CA GLY A 208 -11.87 -10.96 -6.11
C GLY A 208 -10.96 -10.16 -7.04
N THR A 209 -9.92 -9.54 -6.55
CA THR A 209 -9.00 -8.74 -7.37
C THR A 209 -7.54 -8.93 -6.94
N MET A 210 -6.65 -8.86 -7.91
CA MET A 210 -5.20 -8.94 -7.69
C MET A 210 -4.71 -7.83 -6.73
N ASN A 211 -5.38 -6.68 -6.70
CA ASN A 211 -5.00 -5.56 -5.84
C ASN A 211 -4.96 -5.91 -4.36
N TYR A 212 -5.80 -6.82 -3.88
CA TYR A 212 -5.78 -7.28 -2.50
C TYR A 212 -4.61 -8.22 -2.18
N TRP A 213 -4.06 -8.91 -3.18
CA TRP A 213 -3.00 -9.90 -3.01
C TRP A 213 -1.60 -9.31 -2.88
N VAL A 214 -1.42 -8.05 -3.28
CA VAL A 214 -0.12 -7.38 -3.21
C VAL A 214 0.15 -6.90 -1.79
N PRO A 215 1.11 -7.51 -1.07
CA PRO A 215 1.45 -7.06 0.27
C PRO A 215 2.26 -5.76 0.22
N GLU A 216 2.15 -4.99 1.29
CA GLU A 216 2.95 -3.78 1.54
C GLU A 216 4.10 -4.13 2.48
N LEU A 217 5.29 -3.63 2.19
CA LEU A 217 6.51 -3.91 2.95
C LEU A 217 7.00 -2.69 3.71
N CYS A 218 7.48 -2.92 4.93
CA CYS A 218 8.13 -1.89 5.71
C CYS A 218 9.29 -2.49 6.52
N ARG A 219 10.46 -1.83 6.53
CA ARG A 219 11.48 -2.10 7.55
C ARG A 219 10.99 -1.51 8.87
N GLY A 220 10.94 -2.32 9.91
CA GLY A 220 10.48 -1.92 11.21
C GLY A 220 11.61 -1.73 12.24
N ASN A 221 11.19 -1.55 13.49
CA ASN A 221 12.10 -1.48 14.62
C ASN A 221 12.88 -2.80 14.78
N ASN A 222 14.13 -2.70 15.26
CA ASN A 222 15.02 -3.86 15.51
C ASN A 222 15.21 -4.76 14.28
N ASP A 223 15.32 -4.19 13.10
CA ASP A 223 15.52 -4.92 11.84
C ASP A 223 14.46 -5.99 11.53
N MET A 224 13.27 -5.83 12.10
CA MET A 224 12.11 -6.63 11.72
C MET A 224 11.56 -6.16 10.37
N ILE A 225 10.92 -7.07 9.66
CA ILE A 225 10.17 -6.75 8.44
C ILE A 225 8.68 -6.88 8.73
N LEU A 226 7.94 -5.81 8.47
CA LEU A 226 6.49 -5.79 8.54
C LEU A 226 5.93 -6.01 7.15
N VAL A 227 4.94 -6.90 7.06
CA VAL A 227 4.18 -7.15 5.85
C VAL A 227 2.72 -6.85 6.11
N GLY A 228 2.21 -5.81 5.47
CA GLY A 228 0.79 -5.44 5.54
C GLY A 228 -0.02 -6.12 4.45
N PHE A 229 -1.26 -6.46 4.78
CA PHE A 229 -2.21 -7.07 3.85
C PHE A 229 -3.42 -6.19 3.67
N LYS A 230 -3.84 -5.97 2.42
CA LYS A 230 -4.87 -4.98 2.10
C LYS A 230 -6.26 -5.37 2.60
N ALA A 231 -6.57 -6.66 2.65
CA ALA A 231 -7.86 -7.17 3.13
C ALA A 231 -7.85 -7.61 4.60
N SER A 232 -6.78 -7.33 5.36
CA SER A 232 -6.67 -7.76 6.75
C SER A 232 -6.07 -6.67 7.65
N PRO A 233 -6.58 -6.49 8.87
CA PRO A 233 -5.92 -5.67 9.88
C PRO A 233 -4.61 -6.30 10.37
N GLU A 234 -4.42 -7.59 10.14
CA GLU A 234 -3.22 -8.32 10.53
C GLU A 234 -2.02 -7.89 9.68
N MET A 235 -0.87 -7.91 10.32
CA MET A 235 0.44 -7.70 9.71
C MET A 235 1.33 -8.86 10.10
N LEU A 236 2.08 -9.39 9.16
CA LEU A 236 3.14 -10.37 9.46
C LEU A 236 4.37 -9.61 9.94
N ILE A 237 4.90 -9.99 11.07
CA ILE A 237 6.17 -9.52 11.62
C ILE A 237 7.18 -10.63 11.44
N TYR A 238 8.13 -10.42 10.55
CA TYR A 238 9.18 -11.39 10.25
C TYR A 238 10.52 -10.93 10.83
N SER A 239 11.22 -11.83 11.51
CA SER A 239 12.57 -11.63 12.05
C SER A 239 13.62 -12.24 11.12
N PRO A 240 14.37 -11.43 10.36
CA PRO A 240 15.48 -11.95 9.55
C PRO A 240 16.57 -12.65 10.34
N ALA A 241 16.77 -12.27 11.60
CA ALA A 241 17.81 -12.84 12.45
C ALA A 241 17.50 -14.27 12.91
N THR A 242 16.22 -14.57 13.22
CA THR A 242 15.80 -15.90 13.71
C THR A 242 15.05 -16.72 12.66
N GLY A 243 14.53 -16.09 11.60
CA GLY A 243 13.63 -16.70 10.62
C GLY A 243 12.20 -16.91 11.13
N GLU A 244 11.90 -16.43 12.33
CA GLU A 244 10.57 -16.57 12.94
C GLU A 244 9.61 -15.49 12.44
N SER A 245 8.33 -15.81 12.49
CA SER A 245 7.27 -14.86 12.14
C SER A 245 6.07 -15.01 13.10
N ARG A 246 5.37 -13.88 13.30
CA ARG A 246 4.09 -13.82 14.02
C ARG A 246 3.17 -12.81 13.37
N PHE A 247 1.89 -12.91 13.67
CA PHE A 247 0.90 -11.91 13.28
C PHE A 247 0.57 -10.95 14.42
N GLU A 248 0.43 -9.67 14.07
CA GLU A 248 -0.07 -8.61 14.94
C GLU A 248 -1.24 -7.91 14.25
N SER A 249 -2.25 -7.52 15.02
CA SER A 249 -3.46 -6.92 14.45
C SER A 249 -3.70 -5.52 14.99
N VAL A 250 -3.76 -4.52 14.08
CA VAL A 250 -4.13 -3.15 14.42
C VAL A 250 -5.31 -2.75 13.55
N LYS A 251 -6.50 -2.63 14.18
CA LYS A 251 -7.75 -2.35 13.46
C LYS A 251 -7.99 -0.85 13.29
N SER A 252 -8.41 -0.48 12.08
CA SER A 252 -8.92 0.85 11.76
C SER A 252 -10.36 1.02 12.24
N VAL A 253 -10.74 2.25 12.59
CA VAL A 253 -12.14 2.61 12.84
C VAL A 253 -12.88 2.96 11.54
N TYR A 254 -12.15 3.15 10.43
CA TYR A 254 -12.69 3.47 9.10
C TYR A 254 -12.73 2.28 8.15
N ALA A 255 -12.19 1.12 8.55
CA ALA A 255 -12.22 -0.09 7.72
C ALA A 255 -13.33 -1.05 8.19
N ASP A 256 -14.56 -0.56 8.23
CA ASP A 256 -15.77 -1.32 8.59
C ASP A 256 -16.24 -2.26 7.46
N THR A 257 -15.89 -1.93 6.23
CA THR A 257 -16.28 -2.67 5.02
C THR A 257 -15.10 -3.37 4.37
N ILE A 258 -14.34 -4.17 5.13
CA ILE A 258 -13.35 -5.05 4.51
C ILE A 258 -14.08 -6.07 3.63
N PRO A 259 -13.57 -6.34 2.41
CA PRO A 259 -14.25 -7.20 1.48
C PRO A 259 -14.59 -8.55 2.10
N LEU A 260 -15.85 -8.92 2.02
CA LEU A 260 -16.25 -10.29 2.31
C LEU A 260 -15.53 -11.17 1.28
N PRO A 261 -14.92 -12.27 1.71
CA PRO A 261 -14.37 -13.24 0.79
C PRO A 261 -15.43 -13.66 -0.20
N LEU A 262 -15.12 -13.63 -1.47
CA LEU A 262 -16.03 -14.16 -2.49
C LEU A 262 -16.20 -15.65 -2.24
N THR A 263 -17.40 -16.02 -1.78
CA THR A 263 -17.76 -17.42 -1.62
C THR A 263 -17.89 -18.09 -2.99
N GLU A 264 -17.90 -19.42 -3.03
CA GLU A 264 -18.01 -20.25 -4.25
C GLU A 264 -19.17 -19.89 -5.20
N LYS A 265 -20.16 -19.13 -4.71
CA LYS A 265 -21.28 -18.62 -5.50
C LYS A 265 -21.03 -17.24 -6.13
N GLY A 266 -19.93 -16.57 -5.80
CA GLY A 266 -19.56 -15.28 -6.36
C GLY A 266 -18.70 -15.46 -7.60
N ARG A 267 -19.17 -14.99 -8.70
CA ARG A 267 -18.59 -14.82 -10.04
C ARG A 267 -17.23 -15.45 -10.26
N ASP A 268 -17.17 -16.43 -11.13
CA ASP A 268 -15.94 -17.13 -11.52
C ASP A 268 -14.89 -16.22 -12.21
N TYR A 269 -15.30 -15.03 -12.65
CA TYR A 269 -14.43 -14.05 -13.31
C TYR A 269 -14.83 -12.63 -12.96
N PHE A 270 -13.83 -11.82 -12.55
CA PHE A 270 -13.92 -10.37 -12.63
C PHE A 270 -13.29 -9.92 -13.94
N SER A 271 -14.00 -9.12 -14.74
CA SER A 271 -13.36 -8.32 -15.76
C SER A 271 -12.39 -7.33 -15.09
N GLU A 272 -11.46 -6.74 -15.84
CA GLU A 272 -10.56 -5.74 -15.31
C GLU A 272 -11.35 -4.55 -14.70
N SER A 273 -12.42 -4.12 -15.36
CA SER A 273 -13.31 -3.07 -14.85
C SER A 273 -14.01 -3.46 -13.57
N ASP A 274 -14.54 -4.71 -13.45
CA ASP A 274 -15.13 -5.21 -12.21
C ASP A 274 -14.12 -5.23 -11.07
N SER A 275 -12.88 -5.56 -11.38
CA SER A 275 -11.77 -5.58 -10.42
C SER A 275 -11.49 -4.19 -9.85
N TYR A 276 -11.46 -3.14 -10.68
CA TYR A 276 -11.31 -1.76 -10.23
C TYR A 276 -12.50 -1.30 -9.41
N TYR A 277 -13.70 -1.60 -9.87
CA TYR A 277 -14.94 -1.26 -9.18
C TYR A 277 -15.00 -1.92 -7.79
N TYR A 278 -14.74 -3.23 -7.71
CA TYR A 278 -14.72 -3.97 -6.45
C TYR A 278 -13.68 -3.41 -5.47
N PHE A 279 -12.48 -3.09 -5.95
CA PHE A 279 -11.44 -2.51 -5.10
C PHE A 279 -11.81 -1.09 -4.62
N ALA A 280 -12.54 -0.32 -5.42
CA ALA A 280 -12.98 1.02 -5.06
C ALA A 280 -14.10 1.00 -4.01
N GLN A 281 -15.03 0.04 -4.11
CA GLN A 281 -16.20 -0.07 -3.23
C GLN A 281 -15.85 -0.38 -1.78
N TYR A 282 -14.84 -1.21 -1.54
CA TYR A 282 -14.51 -1.68 -0.20
C TYR A 282 -13.32 -0.95 0.40
N SER A 283 -13.34 -0.81 1.72
CA SER A 283 -12.17 -0.32 2.46
C SER A 283 -11.00 -1.30 2.33
N HIS A 284 -9.79 -0.77 2.44
CA HIS A 284 -8.60 -1.60 2.43
C HIS A 284 -7.48 -0.95 3.26
N TYR A 285 -6.61 -1.77 3.80
CA TYR A 285 -5.37 -1.31 4.40
C TYR A 285 -4.35 -0.99 3.31
N GLY A 286 -3.69 0.14 3.44
CA GLY A 286 -2.71 0.66 2.49
C GLY A 286 -1.27 0.53 2.97
N PRO A 287 -0.38 1.39 2.45
CA PRO A 287 1.03 1.41 2.78
C PRO A 287 1.30 1.51 4.28
N ILE A 288 2.46 0.96 4.68
CA ILE A 288 2.98 1.06 6.05
C ILE A 288 4.34 1.74 5.97
N SER A 289 4.60 2.68 6.88
CA SER A 289 5.92 3.29 7.04
C SER A 289 6.33 3.33 8.50
N TYR A 290 7.63 3.18 8.75
CA TYR A 290 8.24 3.29 10.07
C TYR A 290 8.95 4.62 10.24
N ASP A 291 8.69 5.28 11.34
CA ASP A 291 9.42 6.47 11.80
C ASP A 291 10.48 6.02 12.81
N PRO A 292 11.76 5.94 12.41
CA PRO A 292 12.81 5.46 13.29
C PRO A 292 13.17 6.45 14.40
N TRP A 293 12.85 7.74 14.23
CA TRP A 293 13.15 8.77 15.21
C TRP A 293 12.15 8.78 16.36
N LYS A 294 10.86 8.57 16.02
CA LYS A 294 9.76 8.49 17.01
C LYS A 294 9.41 7.06 17.43
N LYS A 295 9.97 6.06 16.74
CA LYS A 295 9.69 4.62 16.94
C LYS A 295 8.21 4.28 16.84
N ILE A 296 7.54 4.86 15.86
CA ILE A 296 6.13 4.64 15.55
C ILE A 296 5.96 4.20 14.11
N TYR A 297 4.79 3.64 13.81
CA TYR A 297 4.39 3.25 12.48
C TYR A 297 3.20 4.07 12.02
N TYR A 298 3.16 4.37 10.75
CA TYR A 298 2.03 4.93 10.03
C TYR A 298 1.47 3.84 9.10
N ARG A 299 0.17 3.58 9.17
CA ARG A 299 -0.52 2.69 8.23
C ARG A 299 -1.73 3.41 7.67
N PHE A 300 -1.80 3.52 6.36
CA PHE A 300 -2.91 4.17 5.70
C PHE A 300 -4.09 3.21 5.52
N VAL A 301 -5.29 3.79 5.43
CA VAL A 301 -6.53 3.05 5.20
C VAL A 301 -7.33 3.77 4.14
N GLY A 302 -7.57 3.12 3.02
CA GLY A 302 -8.46 3.58 1.97
C GLY A 302 -9.90 3.23 2.34
N ILE A 303 -10.76 4.24 2.45
CA ILE A 303 -12.16 4.08 2.82
C ILE A 303 -12.96 3.76 1.57
N GLY A 304 -13.78 2.73 1.61
CA GLY A 304 -14.64 2.33 0.51
C GLY A 304 -15.61 3.45 0.09
N LEU A 305 -15.87 3.55 -1.20
CA LEU A 305 -16.76 4.61 -1.72
C LEU A 305 -18.23 4.40 -1.33
N ASN A 306 -18.64 3.14 -1.09
CA ASN A 306 -20.00 2.76 -0.71
C ASN A 306 -21.08 3.25 -1.70
N ASP A 307 -20.68 3.58 -2.91
CA ASP A 307 -21.57 4.01 -3.99
C ASP A 307 -21.58 2.91 -5.08
N TRP A 308 -22.68 2.18 -5.15
CA TRP A 308 -22.85 1.04 -6.04
C TRP A 308 -23.30 1.43 -7.44
N ASP A 309 -23.62 2.70 -7.66
CA ASP A 309 -24.06 3.25 -8.94
C ASP A 309 -22.92 3.85 -9.77
N LEU A 310 -21.69 3.81 -9.22
CA LEU A 310 -20.50 4.31 -9.93
C LEU A 310 -20.16 3.44 -11.14
N GLU A 311 -19.88 4.09 -12.26
CA GLU A 311 -19.38 3.40 -13.44
C GLU A 311 -17.99 2.83 -13.20
N PRO A 312 -17.70 1.57 -13.58
CA PRO A 312 -16.38 0.97 -13.45
C PRO A 312 -15.32 1.77 -14.19
N SER A 313 -14.27 2.19 -13.46
CA SER A 313 -13.16 2.96 -14.00
C SER A 313 -11.86 2.67 -13.24
N PRO A 314 -10.70 2.58 -13.90
CA PRO A 314 -9.42 2.42 -13.22
C PRO A 314 -9.06 3.60 -12.29
N PHE A 315 -9.73 4.74 -12.48
CA PHE A 315 -9.50 5.95 -11.66
C PHE A 315 -10.40 6.04 -10.43
N LEU A 316 -11.37 5.14 -10.24
CA LEU A 316 -12.25 5.16 -9.07
C LEU A 316 -11.50 5.13 -7.74
N GLN A 317 -10.43 4.36 -7.66
CA GLN A 317 -9.62 4.29 -6.44
C GLN A 317 -9.01 5.64 -6.05
N GLU A 318 -8.81 6.57 -6.99
CA GLU A 318 -8.29 7.91 -6.73
C GLU A 318 -9.30 8.81 -6.01
N GLN A 319 -10.60 8.44 -6.04
CA GLN A 319 -11.67 9.16 -5.36
C GLN A 319 -11.81 8.75 -3.90
N LYS A 320 -11.13 7.68 -3.49
CA LYS A 320 -11.18 7.22 -2.10
C LYS A 320 -10.67 8.30 -1.15
N LYS A 321 -11.36 8.37 -0.02
CA LYS A 321 -10.88 9.09 1.15
C LYS A 321 -9.95 8.18 1.95
N TRP A 322 -9.06 8.80 2.71
CA TRP A 322 -8.03 8.08 3.43
C TRP A 322 -8.02 8.46 4.90
N SER A 323 -7.59 7.54 5.74
CA SER A 323 -7.14 7.80 7.10
C SER A 323 -5.71 7.30 7.29
N VAL A 324 -5.06 7.75 8.35
CA VAL A 324 -3.76 7.25 8.80
C VAL A 324 -3.86 6.82 10.24
N MET A 325 -3.54 5.55 10.49
CA MET A 325 -3.35 4.99 11.82
C MET A 325 -1.91 5.20 12.27
N VAL A 326 -1.74 5.51 13.56
CA VAL A 326 -0.44 5.54 14.22
C VAL A 326 -0.43 4.48 15.31
N PHE A 327 0.64 3.69 15.36
CA PHE A 327 0.87 2.68 16.40
C PHE A 327 2.34 2.62 16.80
N ASP A 328 2.61 2.21 18.04
CA ASP A 328 3.95 2.13 18.59
C ASP A 328 4.70 0.84 18.15
N ALA A 329 5.95 0.72 18.57
CA ALA A 329 6.78 -0.43 18.27
C ALA A 329 6.29 -1.74 18.93
N SER A 330 5.32 -1.66 19.84
CA SER A 330 4.62 -2.80 20.44
C SER A 330 3.28 -3.09 19.77
N PHE A 331 3.00 -2.45 18.63
CA PHE A 331 1.77 -2.56 17.85
C PHE A 331 0.51 -2.07 18.60
N ARG A 332 0.65 -1.27 19.64
CA ARG A 332 -0.45 -0.61 20.31
C ARG A 332 -0.88 0.62 19.51
N LYS A 333 -2.14 0.68 19.11
CA LYS A 333 -2.71 1.84 18.40
C LYS A 333 -2.66 3.09 19.30
N LEU A 334 -2.02 4.15 18.80
CA LEU A 334 -1.90 5.45 19.46
C LEU A 334 -3.01 6.41 19.02
N GLY A 335 -3.52 6.21 17.81
CA GLY A 335 -4.64 6.98 17.27
C GLY A 335 -4.84 6.73 15.78
N GLU A 336 -5.84 7.40 15.22
CA GLU A 336 -6.14 7.39 13.79
C GLU A 336 -6.75 8.71 13.40
N GLN A 337 -6.30 9.29 12.28
CA GLN A 337 -6.79 10.57 11.78
C GLN A 337 -7.31 10.44 10.36
N PHE A 338 -8.46 11.02 10.10
CA PHE A 338 -9.03 11.16 8.77
C PHE A 338 -8.25 12.23 7.98
N LEU A 339 -7.85 11.88 6.75
CA LEU A 339 -7.09 12.73 5.83
C LEU A 339 -7.93 13.31 4.69
N GLY A 340 -9.10 12.69 4.41
CA GLY A 340 -9.88 13.00 3.22
C GLY A 340 -9.24 12.46 1.93
N ASP A 341 -9.45 13.18 0.84
CA ASP A 341 -9.00 12.82 -0.52
C ASP A 341 -7.93 13.77 -1.09
N ALA A 342 -7.40 14.67 -0.27
CA ALA A 342 -6.46 15.72 -0.71
C ALA A 342 -5.05 15.20 -1.06
N TYR A 343 -4.72 13.96 -0.69
CA TYR A 343 -3.36 13.44 -0.77
C TYR A 343 -3.26 12.16 -1.61
N HIS A 344 -2.12 12.03 -2.28
CA HIS A 344 -1.68 10.75 -2.87
C HIS A 344 -0.88 9.98 -1.82
N VAL A 345 -1.56 9.21 -0.96
CA VAL A 345 -0.93 8.51 0.18
C VAL A 345 0.10 7.46 -0.23
N ASP A 346 0.03 6.96 -1.45
CA ASP A 346 1.03 6.04 -2.00
C ASP A 346 2.40 6.70 -2.21
N PHE A 347 2.44 8.02 -2.31
CA PHE A 347 3.64 8.83 -2.54
C PHE A 347 3.96 9.64 -1.30
N HIS A 348 4.29 8.93 -0.23
CA HIS A 348 4.67 9.51 1.04
C HIS A 348 6.11 9.12 1.40
N PHE A 349 6.69 9.84 2.32
CA PHE A 349 7.93 9.47 2.97
C PHE A 349 7.99 9.99 4.41
N VAL A 350 8.89 9.45 5.20
CA VAL A 350 9.13 9.85 6.59
C VAL A 350 10.51 10.46 6.72
N SER A 351 10.62 11.56 7.46
CA SER A 351 11.87 12.23 7.82
C SER A 351 11.91 12.48 9.33
N PRO A 352 13.01 13.02 9.90
CA PRO A 352 13.05 13.44 11.31
C PRO A 352 11.95 14.43 11.70
N ASP A 353 11.49 15.24 10.74
CA ASP A 353 10.43 16.22 10.97
C ASP A 353 9.03 15.58 11.09
N GLY A 354 8.82 14.40 10.46
CA GLY A 354 7.57 13.67 10.46
C GLY A 354 7.22 13.01 9.13
N LEU A 355 5.93 12.79 8.93
CA LEU A 355 5.35 12.17 7.74
C LEU A 355 5.03 13.23 6.68
N PHE A 356 5.52 13.04 5.46
CA PHE A 356 5.22 13.88 4.31
C PHE A 356 4.27 13.17 3.34
N LEU A 357 3.18 13.85 2.96
CA LEU A 357 2.19 13.34 2.00
C LEU A 357 2.16 14.21 0.75
N LEU A 358 2.20 13.59 -0.42
CA LEU A 358 2.08 14.29 -1.71
C LEU A 358 0.67 14.86 -1.89
N ASN A 359 0.57 16.18 -2.13
CA ASN A 359 -0.70 16.85 -2.40
C ASN A 359 -1.24 16.51 -3.80
N LYS A 360 -2.55 16.29 -3.91
CA LYS A 360 -3.22 16.18 -5.23
C LYS A 360 -3.39 17.55 -5.87
N GLY A 361 -3.37 17.59 -7.19
CA GLY A 361 -3.79 18.77 -7.99
C GLY A 361 -2.81 19.94 -8.05
N LYS A 362 -1.56 19.77 -7.64
CA LYS A 362 -0.52 20.81 -7.74
C LYS A 362 0.34 20.56 -8.98
N GLY A 363 0.41 21.52 -9.89
CA GLY A 363 1.26 21.69 -11.08
C GLY A 363 2.03 20.50 -11.66
N GLU A 364 2.31 20.51 -12.96
CA GLU A 364 2.99 19.37 -13.63
C GLU A 364 4.48 19.23 -13.24
N ASN A 365 5.15 20.35 -12.91
CA ASN A 365 6.60 20.38 -12.68
C ASN A 365 7.00 20.55 -11.20
N VAL A 366 6.05 20.43 -10.27
CA VAL A 366 6.31 20.56 -8.84
C VAL A 366 5.55 19.48 -8.07
N ALA A 367 6.27 18.67 -7.33
CA ALA A 367 5.68 17.78 -6.32
C ALA A 367 5.67 18.51 -4.98
N GLU A 368 4.48 18.84 -4.46
CA GLU A 368 4.34 19.52 -3.18
C GLU A 368 3.88 18.51 -2.11
N TYR A 369 4.64 18.42 -1.04
CA TYR A 369 4.37 17.52 0.09
C TYR A 369 3.98 18.34 1.32
N THR A 370 2.91 17.94 1.99
CA THR A 370 2.49 18.50 3.28
C THR A 370 3.10 17.68 4.42
N LEU A 371 3.71 18.35 5.39
CA LEU A 371 4.27 17.74 6.60
C LEU A 371 3.17 17.51 7.65
N PHE A 372 3.13 16.30 8.18
CA PHE A 372 2.31 15.89 9.33
C PHE A 372 3.24 15.53 10.50
N LYS A 373 3.26 16.39 11.53
CA LYS A 373 4.03 16.17 12.75
C LYS A 373 3.16 15.43 13.77
N TYR A 374 3.59 14.27 14.19
CA TYR A 374 2.91 13.55 15.27
C TYR A 374 3.15 14.25 16.61
N ASN A 375 2.08 14.63 17.32
CA ASN A 375 2.11 15.51 18.48
C ASN A 375 1.98 14.81 19.84
N LYS A 376 1.79 13.50 19.87
CA LYS A 376 1.69 12.78 21.15
C LYS A 376 3.08 12.34 21.61
N GLU A 377 3.45 12.79 22.82
CA GLU A 377 4.63 12.31 23.55
C GLU A 377 4.43 10.87 24.05
#